data_5a3eef46f756309bd38d0d19058c7160
#
_entry.id   5a3eef46f756309bd38d0d19058c7160
#
_cell.length_a   1.000
_cell.length_b   1.000
_cell.length_c   1.000
_cell.angle_alpha   90.00
_cell.angle_beta   90.00
_cell.angle_gamma   90.00
#
_symmetry.space_group_name_H-M   'P 1'
#
loop_
_entity.id
_entity.type
_entity.pdbx_description
1 polymer ?
#
loop_
_entity_poly.entity_id
_entity_poly.type
_entity_poly.pdbx_seq_one_letter_code
_entity_poly.pdbx_strand_id
1 'polypeptide(L)'
;MKEAYCPGKVDLTKYLDNCVIIPKKDWISPNKLNYYVFTFDKKGDINYENCNFDTFGWMKCPEKIGVCQSHAVEILLENVSNQYLKYLREKKVSYIFAGKNEFDYDLALKKMKTLFDVKTVILGGGPTINDIFYNKNLFDEINILLFPCSGYGDDNIGILGKGKFVEFDLLDVKKFESGSVLLKYRKK
;
A
#
# COMPACT_ATOMS: atom_id res chain seq x y z
N MET A 1 -5.62 12.42 17.38
CA MET A 1 -5.15 11.70 16.18
C MET A 1 -4.39 10.49 16.67
N LYS A 2 -4.82 9.27 16.37
CA LYS A 2 -3.95 8.10 16.57
C LYS A 2 -2.88 8.17 15.50
N GLU A 3 -1.63 8.02 15.92
CA GLU A 3 -0.47 8.03 15.03
C GLU A 3 -0.67 7.00 13.90
N ALA A 4 -0.21 7.34 12.70
CA ALA A 4 -0.16 6.38 11.62
C ALA A 4 0.65 5.17 12.10
N TYR A 5 0.08 3.97 12.00
CA TYR A 5 0.75 2.74 12.38
C TYR A 5 2.03 2.60 11.56
N CYS A 6 3.16 2.86 12.21
CA CYS A 6 4.48 2.60 11.65
C CYS A 6 4.96 1.31 12.32
N PRO A 7 4.82 0.16 11.68
CA PRO A 7 5.30 -1.10 12.23
C PRO A 7 6.83 -0.99 12.42
N GLY A 8 7.30 -1.32 13.62
CA GLY A 8 8.73 -1.42 13.89
C GLY A 8 9.38 -2.53 13.05
N LYS A 9 10.70 -2.67 13.19
CA LYS A 9 11.42 -3.79 12.56
C LYS A 9 11.16 -5.08 13.32
N VAL A 10 11.02 -6.18 12.57
CA VAL A 10 10.86 -7.51 13.14
C VAL A 10 12.17 -8.02 13.73
N ASP A 11 12.10 -8.65 14.90
CA ASP A 11 13.18 -9.48 15.43
C ASP A 11 13.08 -10.90 14.86
N LEU A 12 14.04 -11.25 14.01
CA LEU A 12 14.11 -12.56 13.35
C LEU A 12 15.00 -13.58 14.07
N THR A 13 15.58 -13.25 15.24
CA THR A 13 16.53 -14.12 15.96
C THR A 13 15.93 -15.51 16.26
N LYS A 14 14.65 -15.59 16.61
CA LYS A 14 13.94 -16.86 16.86
C LYS A 14 13.77 -17.75 15.62
N TYR A 15 14.07 -17.23 14.43
CA TYR A 15 13.94 -18.01 13.16
C TYR A 15 15.29 -18.50 12.61
N LEU A 16 16.39 -18.26 13.33
CA LEU A 16 17.74 -18.62 12.89
C LEU A 16 17.98 -20.15 12.89
N ASP A 17 17.33 -20.88 13.80
CA ASP A 17 17.66 -22.30 14.07
C ASP A 17 16.96 -23.33 13.14
N ASN A 18 16.25 -22.91 12.13
CA ASN A 18 15.50 -23.82 11.26
C ASN A 18 15.91 -23.68 9.79
N CYS A 19 16.65 -24.66 9.31
CA CYS A 19 17.08 -24.81 7.90
C CYS A 19 15.95 -25.12 6.90
N VAL A 20 14.69 -24.75 7.19
CA VAL A 20 13.59 -24.95 6.23
C VAL A 20 13.72 -23.93 5.12
N ILE A 21 14.11 -24.41 3.94
CA ILE A 21 14.12 -23.57 2.73
C ILE A 21 12.67 -23.36 2.28
N ILE A 22 12.23 -22.11 2.32
CA ILE A 22 10.92 -21.71 1.80
C ILE A 22 11.08 -21.33 0.33
N PRO A 23 10.35 -21.97 -0.59
CA PRO A 23 10.40 -21.61 -1.99
C PRO A 23 10.04 -20.14 -2.21
N LYS A 24 10.79 -19.45 -3.08
CA LYS A 24 10.53 -18.07 -3.50
C LYS A 24 9.34 -18.00 -4.46
N LYS A 25 8.16 -18.34 -3.94
CA LYS A 25 6.89 -18.33 -4.67
C LYS A 25 5.85 -17.55 -3.89
N ASP A 26 4.94 -16.94 -4.61
CA ASP A 26 3.80 -16.24 -4.01
C ASP A 26 3.08 -17.18 -3.03
N TRP A 27 2.69 -16.65 -1.89
CA TRP A 27 1.95 -17.39 -0.89
C TRP A 27 0.76 -16.57 -0.40
N ILE A 28 -0.42 -17.15 -0.50
CA ILE A 28 -1.66 -16.54 -0.12
C ILE A 28 -2.20 -17.25 1.11
N SER A 29 -2.38 -16.51 2.18
CA SER A 29 -2.98 -17.00 3.40
C SER A 29 -4.41 -17.52 3.15
N PRO A 30 -4.81 -18.63 3.77
CA PRO A 30 -6.21 -19.06 3.73
C PRO A 30 -7.15 -18.04 4.43
N ASN A 31 -6.62 -17.23 5.34
CA ASN A 31 -7.37 -16.22 6.10
C ASN A 31 -7.45 -14.88 5.37
N LYS A 32 -7.86 -14.87 4.10
CA LYS A 32 -8.02 -13.63 3.34
C LYS A 32 -9.36 -12.97 3.63
N LEU A 33 -9.39 -11.64 3.56
CA LEU A 33 -10.58 -10.81 3.68
C LEU A 33 -10.98 -10.24 2.31
N ASN A 34 -12.07 -9.47 2.28
CA ASN A 34 -12.53 -8.80 1.05
C ASN A 34 -11.71 -7.55 0.71
N TYR A 35 -10.98 -7.03 1.68
CA TYR A 35 -10.14 -5.86 1.53
C TYR A 35 -8.70 -6.21 1.85
N TYR A 36 -7.76 -5.54 1.17
CA TYR A 36 -6.34 -5.83 1.27
C TYR A 36 -5.55 -4.54 1.49
N VAL A 37 -4.49 -4.63 2.28
CA VAL A 37 -3.45 -3.61 2.37
C VAL A 37 -2.18 -4.19 1.76
N PHE A 38 -1.73 -3.60 0.66
CA PHE A 38 -0.49 -4.00 -0.01
C PHE A 38 0.65 -3.07 0.41
N THR A 39 1.75 -3.66 0.85
CA THR A 39 2.93 -2.92 1.30
C THR A 39 4.14 -3.35 0.49
N PHE A 40 4.84 -2.41 -0.13
CA PHE A 40 6.12 -2.67 -0.79
C PHE A 40 7.24 -2.68 0.24
N ASP A 41 7.74 -3.86 0.57
CA ASP A 41 8.85 -4.04 1.51
C ASP A 41 10.12 -4.51 0.81
N LYS A 42 11.03 -3.56 0.54
CA LYS A 42 12.31 -3.87 -0.13
C LYS A 42 13.27 -4.66 0.75
N LYS A 43 13.16 -4.53 2.07
CA LYS A 43 14.09 -5.11 3.04
C LYS A 43 13.62 -6.44 3.61
N GLY A 44 12.32 -6.64 3.71
CA GLY A 44 11.75 -7.78 4.40
C GLY A 44 11.96 -7.68 5.91
N ASP A 45 11.62 -6.53 6.51
CA ASP A 45 11.84 -6.27 7.93
C ASP A 45 10.63 -5.68 8.67
N ILE A 46 9.46 -5.63 8.07
CA ILE A 46 8.23 -5.11 8.69
C ILE A 46 7.73 -6.06 9.79
N ASN A 47 7.43 -5.51 10.96
CA ASN A 47 6.88 -6.27 12.07
C ASN A 47 5.34 -6.23 12.06
N TYR A 48 4.70 -7.41 12.04
CA TYR A 48 3.26 -7.58 12.07
C TYR A 48 2.79 -8.15 13.41
N GLU A 49 1.81 -7.54 14.04
CA GLU A 49 1.12 -8.15 15.18
C GLU A 49 0.30 -9.35 14.72
N ASN A 50 -0.44 -9.18 13.64
CA ASN A 50 -1.26 -10.20 12.99
C ASN A 50 -1.46 -9.86 11.50
N CYS A 51 -2.21 -10.71 10.77
CA CYS A 51 -2.45 -10.52 9.33
C CYS A 51 -3.56 -9.53 8.99
N ASN A 52 -4.25 -8.95 9.97
CA ASN A 52 -5.37 -8.06 9.76
C ASN A 52 -4.99 -6.65 10.16
N PHE A 53 -5.34 -5.69 9.33
CA PHE A 53 -5.22 -4.28 9.62
C PHE A 53 -6.59 -3.65 9.79
N ASP A 54 -6.71 -2.82 10.81
CA ASP A 54 -7.81 -1.89 10.89
C ASP A 54 -7.52 -0.71 9.96
N THR A 55 -8.06 -0.76 8.76
CA THR A 55 -7.96 0.36 7.83
C THR A 55 -8.89 1.47 8.26
N PHE A 56 -8.29 2.61 8.63
CA PHE A 56 -9.05 3.79 8.99
C PHE A 56 -9.93 4.27 7.82
N GLY A 57 -11.13 4.63 8.13
CA GLY A 57 -12.30 5.09 7.40
C GLY A 57 -12.21 5.96 6.15
N TRP A 58 -11.10 6.03 5.47
CA TRP A 58 -11.04 6.62 4.14
C TRP A 58 -11.45 5.64 3.02
N MET A 59 -11.43 4.34 3.31
CA MET A 59 -12.16 3.40 2.47
C MET A 59 -13.60 3.31 2.99
N LYS A 60 -14.54 3.81 2.22
CA LYS A 60 -15.95 3.50 2.45
C LYS A 60 -16.12 2.00 2.31
N CYS A 61 -16.18 1.29 3.43
CA CYS A 61 -16.90 0.03 3.45
C CYS A 61 -18.35 0.35 3.10
N PRO A 62 -18.91 -0.25 2.05
CA PRO A 62 -20.28 0.05 1.63
C PRO A 62 -21.32 -0.15 2.74
N GLU A 63 -21.00 -0.90 3.77
CA GLU A 63 -21.94 -1.38 4.77
C GLU A 63 -21.80 -0.75 6.15
N LYS A 64 -20.70 -0.03 6.45
CA LYS A 64 -20.53 0.65 7.75
C LYS A 64 -19.60 1.85 7.59
N ILE A 65 -20.00 2.97 8.15
CA ILE A 65 -19.08 4.04 8.55
C ILE A 65 -18.29 3.48 9.73
N GLY A 66 -17.12 2.94 9.52
CA GLY A 66 -16.34 2.30 10.56
C GLY A 66 -15.02 1.75 10.06
N VAL A 67 -14.28 1.15 10.96
CA VAL A 67 -13.04 0.46 10.71
C VAL A 67 -13.33 -0.80 9.87
N CYS A 68 -12.79 -0.87 8.65
CA CYS A 68 -12.80 -2.10 7.88
C CYS A 68 -11.55 -2.90 8.17
N GLN A 69 -11.70 -4.17 8.49
CA GLN A 69 -10.55 -5.06 8.56
C GLN A 69 -10.08 -5.41 7.14
N SER A 70 -8.79 -5.23 6.90
CA SER A 70 -8.13 -5.57 5.65
C SER A 70 -7.03 -6.58 5.91
N HIS A 71 -6.85 -7.53 4.98
CA HIS A 71 -5.79 -8.51 5.07
C HIS A 71 -4.47 -7.92 4.55
N ALA A 72 -3.40 -8.14 5.31
CA ALA A 72 -2.05 -7.71 4.94
C ALA A 72 -1.46 -8.56 3.81
N VAL A 73 -0.93 -7.91 2.81
CA VAL A 73 -0.19 -8.54 1.71
C VAL A 73 1.12 -7.81 1.50
N GLU A 74 2.22 -8.51 1.62
CA GLU A 74 3.53 -7.93 1.30
C GLU A 74 3.94 -8.16 -0.15
N ILE A 75 4.50 -7.12 -0.74
CA ILE A 75 5.14 -7.18 -2.04
C ILE A 75 6.64 -7.18 -1.80
N LEU A 76 7.27 -8.30 -2.13
CA LEU A 76 8.65 -8.61 -1.79
C LEU A 76 9.54 -8.70 -3.03
N LEU A 77 10.83 -8.54 -2.81
CA LEU A 77 11.87 -8.88 -3.77
C LEU A 77 12.37 -10.33 -3.53
N GLU A 78 12.91 -10.96 -4.56
CA GLU A 78 13.38 -12.35 -4.48
C GLU A 78 14.55 -12.55 -3.51
N ASN A 79 15.28 -11.48 -3.14
CA ASN A 79 16.41 -11.51 -2.21
C ASN A 79 16.03 -11.53 -0.72
N VAL A 80 14.74 -11.48 -0.39
CA VAL A 80 14.27 -11.55 1.01
C VAL A 80 14.71 -12.85 1.69
N SER A 81 14.97 -12.80 3.01
CA SER A 81 15.43 -13.95 3.78
C SER A 81 14.36 -15.03 3.96
N ASN A 82 14.79 -16.31 4.09
CA ASN A 82 13.88 -17.39 4.43
C ASN A 82 13.25 -17.23 5.82
N GLN A 83 13.99 -16.63 6.75
CA GLN A 83 13.53 -16.34 8.10
C GLN A 83 12.30 -15.41 8.05
N TYR A 84 12.37 -14.38 7.22
CA TYR A 84 11.25 -13.45 7.05
C TYR A 84 10.03 -14.11 6.39
N LEU A 85 10.24 -14.94 5.39
CA LEU A 85 9.13 -15.69 4.78
C LEU A 85 8.47 -16.64 5.78
N LYS A 86 9.26 -17.29 6.65
CA LYS A 86 8.73 -18.13 7.73
C LYS A 86 7.90 -17.30 8.72
N TYR A 87 8.44 -16.14 9.13
CA TYR A 87 7.74 -15.20 10.00
C TYR A 87 6.39 -14.77 9.41
N LEU A 88 6.35 -14.35 8.13
CA LEU A 88 5.10 -13.94 7.47
C LEU A 88 4.05 -15.07 7.44
N ARG A 89 4.49 -16.31 7.16
CA ARG A 89 3.59 -17.47 7.19
C ARG A 89 3.04 -17.76 8.58
N GLU A 90 3.86 -17.66 9.62
CA GLU A 90 3.43 -17.80 11.00
C GLU A 90 2.40 -16.75 11.38
N LYS A 91 2.63 -15.50 10.96
CA LYS A 91 1.69 -14.38 11.14
C LYS A 91 0.49 -14.44 10.20
N LYS A 92 0.46 -15.38 9.26
CA LYS A 92 -0.58 -15.53 8.22
C LYS A 92 -0.70 -14.32 7.29
N VAL A 93 0.38 -13.54 7.15
CA VAL A 93 0.48 -12.42 6.21
C VAL A 93 0.78 -12.97 4.83
N SER A 94 -0.07 -12.68 3.86
CA SER A 94 0.17 -13.06 2.46
C SER A 94 1.37 -12.30 1.88
N TYR A 95 2.06 -12.91 0.92
CA TYR A 95 3.10 -12.20 0.18
C TYR A 95 3.18 -12.62 -1.28
N ILE A 96 3.57 -11.67 -2.11
CA ILE A 96 3.84 -11.86 -3.54
C ILE A 96 5.23 -11.31 -3.88
N PHE A 97 5.89 -11.94 -4.84
CA PHE A 97 7.16 -11.44 -5.37
C PHE A 97 6.92 -10.57 -6.59
N ALA A 98 7.49 -9.37 -6.60
CA ALA A 98 7.40 -8.48 -7.74
C ALA A 98 8.75 -7.82 -8.02
N GLY A 99 9.69 -8.61 -8.49
CA GLY A 99 11.03 -8.18 -8.88
C GLY A 99 12.16 -8.90 -8.14
N LYS A 100 13.35 -8.81 -8.69
CA LYS A 100 14.55 -9.45 -8.14
C LYS A 100 15.36 -8.52 -7.24
N ASN A 101 15.75 -7.37 -7.76
CA ASN A 101 16.55 -6.35 -7.06
C ASN A 101 15.79 -5.05 -6.89
N GLU A 102 14.87 -4.76 -7.80
CA GLU A 102 13.99 -3.60 -7.81
C GLU A 102 12.56 -4.05 -8.08
N PHE A 103 11.58 -3.27 -7.60
CA PHE A 103 10.18 -3.61 -7.80
C PHE A 103 9.73 -3.42 -9.25
N ASP A 104 9.08 -4.44 -9.76
CA ASP A 104 8.26 -4.40 -10.96
C ASP A 104 6.82 -4.09 -10.56
N TYR A 105 6.45 -2.82 -10.65
CA TYR A 105 5.13 -2.32 -10.22
C TYR A 105 4.00 -2.81 -11.12
N ASP A 106 4.26 -2.99 -12.42
CA ASP A 106 3.29 -3.56 -13.36
C ASP A 106 2.98 -5.02 -13.00
N LEU A 107 4.02 -5.81 -12.70
CA LEU A 107 3.88 -7.18 -12.23
C LEU A 107 3.12 -7.22 -10.89
N ALA A 108 3.41 -6.31 -9.96
CA ALA A 108 2.70 -6.22 -8.69
C ALA A 108 1.21 -5.97 -8.91
N LEU A 109 0.83 -4.97 -9.70
CA LEU A 109 -0.56 -4.65 -10.03
C LEU A 109 -1.27 -5.82 -10.73
N LYS A 110 -0.57 -6.48 -11.66
CA LYS A 110 -1.10 -7.69 -12.33
C LYS A 110 -1.40 -8.80 -11.34
N LYS A 111 -0.50 -9.05 -10.37
CA LYS A 111 -0.69 -10.06 -9.32
C LYS A 111 -1.80 -9.68 -8.34
N MET A 112 -1.92 -8.40 -7.95
CA MET A 112 -3.06 -7.91 -7.16
C MET A 112 -4.38 -8.26 -7.84
N LYS A 113 -4.49 -8.01 -9.15
CA LYS A 113 -5.68 -8.33 -9.93
C LYS A 113 -5.93 -9.84 -10.02
N THR A 114 -4.91 -10.63 -10.35
CA THR A 114 -5.09 -12.06 -10.69
C THR A 114 -5.19 -12.96 -9.47
N LEU A 115 -4.48 -12.65 -8.37
CA LEU A 115 -4.43 -13.50 -7.17
C LEU A 115 -5.41 -13.09 -6.08
N PHE A 116 -5.84 -11.82 -6.07
CA PHE A 116 -6.70 -11.26 -5.03
C PHE A 116 -8.02 -10.68 -5.58
N ASP A 117 -8.26 -10.75 -6.89
CA ASP A 117 -9.42 -10.16 -7.59
C ASP A 117 -9.61 -8.65 -7.29
N VAL A 118 -8.50 -7.94 -7.11
CA VAL A 118 -8.52 -6.50 -6.83
C VAL A 118 -8.90 -5.76 -8.11
N LYS A 119 -9.97 -4.95 -8.03
CA LYS A 119 -10.47 -4.13 -9.14
C LYS A 119 -10.03 -2.69 -9.05
N THR A 120 -9.87 -2.19 -7.83
CA THR A 120 -9.47 -0.81 -7.57
C THR A 120 -8.35 -0.80 -6.53
N VAL A 121 -7.29 -0.08 -6.82
CA VAL A 121 -6.18 0.17 -5.89
C VAL A 121 -6.22 1.63 -5.50
N ILE A 122 -6.21 1.90 -4.19
CA ILE A 122 -6.06 3.25 -3.65
C ILE A 122 -4.60 3.41 -3.21
N LEU A 123 -3.88 4.30 -3.88
CA LEU A 123 -2.53 4.66 -3.50
C LEU A 123 -2.57 5.71 -2.37
N GLY A 124 -2.26 5.28 -1.15
CA GLY A 124 -2.32 6.12 0.05
C GLY A 124 -1.13 7.08 0.23
N GLY A 125 -0.15 6.98 -0.64
CA GLY A 125 1.03 7.84 -0.61
C GLY A 125 2.13 7.32 0.32
N GLY A 126 3.02 8.03 0.74
CA GLY A 126 3.82 9.17 0.69
C GLY A 126 4.36 9.59 -0.68
N PRO A 127 5.12 10.69 -0.69
CA PRO A 127 5.56 11.30 -1.93
C PRO A 127 6.36 10.37 -2.83
N THR A 128 7.26 9.58 -2.26
CA THR A 128 8.13 8.67 -3.01
C THR A 128 7.35 7.65 -3.83
N ILE A 129 6.35 6.99 -3.23
CA ILE A 129 5.56 6.00 -3.97
C ILE A 129 4.62 6.67 -4.98
N ASN A 130 4.08 7.85 -4.64
CA ASN A 130 3.28 8.64 -5.56
C ASN A 130 4.10 9.01 -6.80
N ASP A 131 5.34 9.46 -6.64
CA ASP A 131 6.26 9.81 -7.73
C ASP A 131 6.54 8.61 -8.64
N ILE A 132 6.74 7.44 -8.06
CA ILE A 132 7.00 6.22 -8.82
C ILE A 132 5.78 5.88 -9.70
N PHE A 133 4.59 5.84 -9.12
CA PHE A 133 3.37 5.53 -9.87
C PHE A 133 3.05 6.59 -10.91
N TYR A 134 3.28 7.87 -10.59
CA TYR A 134 3.11 8.97 -11.53
C TYR A 134 4.07 8.87 -12.71
N ASN A 135 5.36 8.71 -12.47
CA ASN A 135 6.38 8.65 -13.51
C ASN A 135 6.26 7.40 -14.39
N LYS A 136 5.77 6.30 -13.83
CA LYS A 136 5.47 5.06 -14.57
C LYS A 136 4.09 5.06 -15.23
N ASN A 137 3.32 6.14 -15.06
CA ASN A 137 1.97 6.26 -15.62
C ASN A 137 0.98 5.17 -15.14
N LEU A 138 1.14 4.72 -13.89
CA LEU A 138 0.38 3.63 -13.27
C LEU A 138 -0.77 4.14 -12.41
N PHE A 139 -1.51 5.12 -12.89
CA PHE A 139 -2.70 5.66 -12.22
C PHE A 139 -3.75 6.10 -13.24
N ASP A 140 -5.01 6.05 -12.86
CA ASP A 140 -6.14 6.43 -13.69
C ASP A 140 -6.78 7.72 -13.19
N GLU A 141 -6.89 7.88 -11.88
CA GLU A 141 -7.57 8.99 -11.23
C GLU A 141 -6.72 9.57 -10.09
N ILE A 142 -6.90 10.87 -9.83
CA ILE A 142 -6.29 11.57 -8.69
C ILE A 142 -7.41 12.23 -7.88
N ASN A 143 -7.37 11.99 -6.56
CA ASN A 143 -8.25 12.66 -5.62
C ASN A 143 -7.41 13.57 -4.72
N ILE A 144 -7.68 14.88 -4.76
CA ILE A 144 -6.96 15.88 -3.98
C ILE A 144 -7.92 16.46 -2.95
N LEU A 145 -7.60 16.27 -1.68
CA LEU A 145 -8.34 16.90 -0.58
C LEU A 145 -7.59 18.14 -0.10
N LEU A 146 -8.16 19.31 -0.36
CA LEU A 146 -7.65 20.59 0.08
C LEU A 146 -8.29 20.94 1.43
N PHE A 147 -7.46 21.20 2.43
CA PHE A 147 -7.90 21.68 3.73
C PHE A 147 -7.80 23.22 3.79
N PRO A 148 -8.71 23.90 4.49
CA PRO A 148 -8.67 25.35 4.66
C PRO A 148 -7.66 25.76 5.75
N CYS A 149 -6.42 25.35 5.58
CA CYS A 149 -5.31 25.69 6.47
C CYS A 149 -4.03 25.89 5.67
N SER A 150 -3.13 26.74 6.17
CA SER A 150 -1.79 26.88 5.64
C SER A 150 -0.82 26.09 6.52
N GLY A 151 0.02 25.26 5.90
CA GLY A 151 1.13 24.60 6.58
C GLY A 151 2.32 25.57 6.69
N TYR A 152 3.01 25.52 7.81
CA TYR A 152 4.29 26.20 8.01
C TYR A 152 5.38 25.11 8.09
N GLY A 153 6.34 25.16 7.17
CA GLY A 153 7.48 24.24 7.14
C GLY A 153 8.31 24.41 5.87
N ASP A 154 9.61 24.26 6.01
CA ASP A 154 10.56 24.40 4.90
C ASP A 154 10.56 23.19 3.94
N ASP A 155 9.97 22.08 4.35
CA ASP A 155 9.94 20.81 3.60
C ASP A 155 8.61 20.62 2.84
N ASN A 156 8.27 21.56 1.98
CA ASN A 156 7.11 21.40 1.09
C ASN A 156 7.39 20.34 0.02
N ILE A 157 6.97 19.11 0.29
CA ILE A 157 7.02 18.03 -0.68
C ILE A 157 5.75 18.09 -1.53
N GLY A 158 5.91 18.25 -2.84
CA GLY A 158 4.79 18.26 -3.78
C GLY A 158 3.98 16.96 -3.69
N ILE A 159 2.66 17.07 -3.88
CA ILE A 159 1.74 15.91 -3.90
C ILE A 159 2.09 14.95 -5.05
N LEU A 160 2.51 15.51 -6.17
CA LEU A 160 2.94 14.82 -7.38
C LEU A 160 4.37 15.28 -7.69
N GLY A 161 5.21 14.33 -8.04
CA GLY A 161 6.63 14.53 -8.21
C GLY A 161 7.04 15.43 -9.37
N LYS A 162 8.33 15.62 -9.48
CA LYS A 162 8.99 16.25 -10.63
C LYS A 162 8.87 15.29 -11.83
N GLY A 163 7.78 15.38 -12.55
CA GLY A 163 7.45 14.39 -13.56
C GLY A 163 7.05 14.98 -14.90
N LYS A 164 6.59 14.11 -15.74
CA LYS A 164 6.03 14.41 -17.05
C LYS A 164 4.77 15.26 -16.90
N PHE A 165 4.54 16.14 -17.86
CA PHE A 165 3.27 16.83 -17.98
C PHE A 165 2.15 15.81 -18.28
N VAL A 166 1.09 15.82 -17.49
CA VAL A 166 -0.09 14.97 -17.66
C VAL A 166 -1.32 15.85 -17.59
N GLU A 167 -2.20 15.72 -18.55
CA GLU A 167 -3.49 16.41 -18.57
C GLU A 167 -4.56 15.59 -17.88
N PHE A 168 -5.49 16.30 -17.24
CA PHE A 168 -6.59 15.72 -16.49
C PHE A 168 -7.91 16.37 -16.85
N ASP A 169 -8.97 15.57 -16.82
CA ASP A 169 -10.34 16.02 -16.83
C ASP A 169 -10.87 16.10 -15.40
N LEU A 170 -11.47 17.23 -15.04
CA LEU A 170 -12.15 17.38 -13.76
C LEU A 170 -13.45 16.57 -13.77
N LEU A 171 -13.56 15.58 -12.88
CA LEU A 171 -14.75 14.74 -12.77
C LEU A 171 -15.76 15.26 -11.76
N ASP A 172 -15.28 15.73 -10.60
CA ASP A 172 -16.15 16.12 -9.49
C ASP A 172 -15.44 17.12 -8.56
N VAL A 173 -16.24 17.99 -7.95
CA VAL A 173 -15.82 18.91 -6.90
C VAL A 173 -16.79 18.82 -5.73
N LYS A 174 -16.31 18.36 -4.58
CA LYS A 174 -17.13 18.26 -3.38
C LYS A 174 -16.64 19.19 -2.29
N LYS A 175 -17.50 20.11 -1.83
CA LYS A 175 -17.27 20.94 -0.65
C LYS A 175 -17.83 20.23 0.58
N PHE A 176 -17.08 20.26 1.68
CA PHE A 176 -17.49 19.76 2.99
C PHE A 176 -17.85 20.93 3.92
N GLU A 177 -18.64 20.65 4.96
CA GLU A 177 -18.99 21.62 6.00
C GLU A 177 -17.77 22.16 6.74
N SER A 178 -16.70 21.37 6.85
CA SER A 178 -15.40 21.78 7.39
C SER A 178 -14.68 22.86 6.58
N GLY A 179 -15.21 23.24 5.41
CA GLY A 179 -14.55 24.13 4.46
C GLY A 179 -13.55 23.42 3.55
N SER A 180 -13.32 22.13 3.75
CA SER A 180 -12.43 21.34 2.86
C SER A 180 -13.08 21.11 1.50
N VAL A 181 -12.26 20.96 0.46
CA VAL A 181 -12.70 20.70 -0.92
C VAL A 181 -12.00 19.45 -1.44
N LEU A 182 -12.78 18.48 -1.93
CA LEU A 182 -12.27 17.31 -2.64
C LEU A 182 -12.39 17.54 -4.16
N LEU A 183 -11.26 17.49 -4.84
CA LEU A 183 -11.18 17.52 -6.29
C LEU A 183 -10.90 16.12 -6.80
N LYS A 184 -11.68 15.66 -7.78
CA LYS A 184 -11.47 14.38 -8.46
C LYS A 184 -11.14 14.62 -9.91
N TYR A 185 -10.04 14.03 -10.33
CA TYR A 185 -9.55 14.13 -11.70
C TYR A 185 -9.34 12.75 -12.30
N ARG A 186 -9.56 12.65 -13.60
CA ARG A 186 -9.19 11.48 -14.41
C ARG A 186 -8.11 11.89 -15.41
N LYS A 187 -7.13 11.02 -15.57
CA LYS A 187 -6.11 11.19 -16.61
C LYS A 187 -6.75 11.09 -17.99
N LYS A 188 -6.36 12.00 -18.90
CA LYS A 188 -6.74 11.93 -20.32
C LYS A 188 -6.04 10.82 -21.08
#